data_c039aa7562e1309845b5d3420da2ffd5
#
_entry.id   c039aa7562e1309845b5d3420da2ffd5
#
_cell.length_a   1.000
_cell.length_b   1.000
_cell.length_c   1.000
_cell.angle_alpha   90.00
_cell.angle_beta   90.00
_cell.angle_gamma   90.00
#
_symmetry.space_group_name_H-M   'P 1'
#
loop_
_entity.id
_entity.type
_entity.pdbx_description
1 polymer ?
#
loop_
_entity_poly.entity_id
_entity_poly.type
_entity_poly.pdbx_seq_one_letter_code
_entity_poly.pdbx_strand_id
1 'polypeptide(L)'
;MLNIILASKSKIRKEILNNHNIHCDVEVSNVDEGPIKESLLFKGASPEIISKNLAELKANKVSQKVNNNLVLGADSVIDLAGELISKPESRDEALKILKRLNGKKHSLISSVCIS
;
A
#
# COMPACT_ATOMS: atom_id res chain seq x y z
N MET A 1 16.78 14.71 16.11
CA MET A 1 15.37 14.59 15.70
C MET A 1 15.29 13.64 14.51
N LEU A 2 14.43 12.61 14.62
CA LEU A 2 14.23 11.66 13.54
C LEU A 2 13.37 12.26 12.44
N ASN A 3 13.86 12.26 11.21
CA ASN A 3 13.04 12.59 10.06
C ASN A 3 12.37 11.33 9.54
N ILE A 4 11.06 11.41 9.38
CA ILE A 4 10.25 10.33 8.83
C ILE A 4 9.91 10.66 7.39
N ILE A 5 10.16 9.71 6.49
CA ILE A 5 9.83 9.84 5.08
C ILE A 5 8.72 8.85 4.75
N LEU A 6 7.63 9.33 4.22
CA LEU A 6 6.51 8.51 3.79
C LEU A 6 6.69 8.14 2.31
N ALA A 7 6.92 6.86 2.04
CA ALA A 7 7.09 6.33 0.69
C ALA A 7 5.73 6.01 0.07
N SER A 8 4.88 7.02 -0.10
CA SER A 8 3.51 6.81 -0.56
C SER A 8 2.98 8.03 -1.29
N LYS A 9 2.12 7.80 -2.28
CA LYS A 9 1.37 8.86 -2.96
C LYS A 9 0.11 9.27 -2.19
N SER A 10 -0.26 8.53 -1.15
CA SER A 10 -1.53 8.74 -0.45
C SER A 10 -1.54 10.01 0.38
N LYS A 11 -2.38 10.96 0.01
CA LYS A 11 -2.62 12.18 0.78
C LYS A 11 -3.27 11.86 2.14
N ILE A 12 -4.14 10.86 2.17
CA ILE A 12 -4.84 10.43 3.38
C ILE A 12 -3.86 9.92 4.43
N ARG A 13 -2.87 9.12 4.02
CA ARG A 13 -1.84 8.62 4.95
C ARG A 13 -1.02 9.75 5.55
N LYS A 14 -0.65 10.74 4.74
CA LYS A 14 0.05 11.92 5.23
C LYS A 14 -0.79 12.72 6.22
N GLU A 15 -2.08 12.91 5.92
CA GLU A 15 -3.02 13.60 6.81
C GLU A 15 -3.18 12.88 8.14
N ILE A 16 -3.28 11.54 8.14
CA ILE A 16 -3.37 10.75 9.36
C ILE A 16 -2.16 10.99 10.25
N LEU A 17 -0.97 10.96 9.68
CA LEU A 17 0.27 11.20 10.42
C LEU A 17 0.31 12.62 10.97
N ASN A 18 -0.04 13.61 10.17
CA ASN A 18 -0.08 15.02 10.61
C ASN A 18 -1.08 15.24 11.73
N ASN A 19 -2.25 14.60 11.67
CA ASN A 19 -3.28 14.71 12.70
C ASN A 19 -2.84 14.12 14.04
N HIS A 20 -1.84 13.25 14.04
CA HIS A 20 -1.25 12.68 15.25
C HIS A 20 0.08 13.34 15.62
N ASN A 21 0.32 14.54 15.09
CA ASN A 21 1.55 15.33 15.32
C ASN A 21 2.83 14.61 14.86
N ILE A 22 2.71 13.73 13.87
CA ILE A 22 3.85 13.07 13.26
C ILE A 22 4.14 13.78 11.93
N HIS A 23 5.19 14.58 11.91
CA HIS A 23 5.62 15.26 10.71
C HIS A 23 6.45 14.33 9.83
N CYS A 24 6.11 14.28 8.56
CA CYS A 24 6.84 13.47 7.60
C CYS A 24 6.96 14.18 6.26
N ASP A 25 8.06 13.91 5.56
CA ASP A 25 8.23 14.29 4.17
C ASP A 25 7.75 13.14 3.28
N VAL A 26 7.32 13.46 2.08
CA VAL A 26 6.84 12.46 1.12
C VAL A 26 7.88 12.25 0.02
N GLU A 27 8.25 11.00 -0.19
CA GLU A 27 9.08 10.57 -1.32
C GLU A 27 8.39 9.41 -2.01
N VAL A 28 7.93 9.61 -3.24
CA VAL A 28 7.21 8.56 -3.97
C VAL A 28 8.20 7.47 -4.39
N SER A 29 7.84 6.21 -4.11
CA SER A 29 8.71 5.06 -4.36
C SER A 29 8.82 4.69 -5.84
N ASN A 30 7.82 4.98 -6.65
CA ASN A 30 7.76 4.61 -8.07
C ASN A 30 7.95 3.10 -8.32
N VAL A 31 7.41 2.27 -7.44
CA VAL A 31 7.40 0.82 -7.64
C VAL A 31 6.34 0.48 -8.69
N ASP A 32 6.73 -0.30 -9.70
CA ASP A 32 5.78 -0.84 -10.68
C ASP A 32 5.08 -2.04 -10.06
N GLU A 33 3.90 -1.81 -9.51
CA GLU A 33 3.18 -2.80 -8.72
C GLU A 33 2.55 -3.92 -9.56
N GLY A 34 2.15 -3.63 -10.79
CA GLY A 34 1.44 -4.58 -11.63
C GLY A 34 2.16 -5.92 -11.83
N PRO A 35 3.39 -5.93 -12.39
CA PRO A 35 4.15 -7.17 -12.57
C PRO A 35 4.43 -7.90 -11.26
N ILE A 36 4.67 -7.16 -10.18
CA ILE A 36 4.95 -7.75 -8.86
C ILE A 36 3.72 -8.47 -8.34
N LYS A 37 2.54 -7.84 -8.41
CA LYS A 37 1.28 -8.46 -8.02
C LYS A 37 0.99 -9.72 -8.82
N GLU A 38 1.15 -9.65 -10.14
CA GLU A 38 0.94 -10.80 -11.02
C GLU A 38 1.84 -11.97 -10.66
N SER A 39 3.12 -11.71 -10.44
CA SER A 39 4.09 -12.73 -10.05
C SER A 39 3.72 -13.39 -8.73
N LEU A 40 3.33 -12.61 -7.73
CA LEU A 40 2.94 -13.12 -6.42
C LEU A 40 1.63 -13.91 -6.50
N LEU A 41 0.65 -13.45 -7.27
CA LEU A 41 -0.60 -14.17 -7.48
C LEU A 41 -0.36 -15.51 -8.18
N PHE A 42 0.53 -15.54 -9.17
CA PHE A 42 0.89 -16.76 -9.87
C PHE A 42 1.51 -17.80 -8.92
N LYS A 43 2.25 -17.35 -7.93
CA LYS A 43 2.84 -18.22 -6.89
C LYS A 43 1.86 -18.61 -5.79
N GLY A 44 0.62 -18.15 -5.86
CA GLY A 44 -0.41 -18.48 -4.88
C GLY A 44 -0.36 -17.64 -3.61
N ALA A 45 0.28 -16.47 -3.64
CA ALA A 45 0.34 -15.59 -2.47
C ALA A 45 -1.04 -15.04 -2.12
N SER A 46 -1.32 -14.96 -0.80
CA SER A 46 -2.56 -14.36 -0.31
C SER A 46 -2.53 -12.84 -0.43
N PRO A 47 -3.69 -12.15 -0.42
CA PRO A 47 -3.72 -10.69 -0.40
C PRO A 47 -2.89 -10.07 0.73
N GLU A 48 -2.88 -10.68 1.90
CA GLU A 48 -2.07 -10.22 3.03
C GLU A 48 -0.57 -10.24 2.70
N ILE A 49 -0.08 -11.33 2.13
CA ILE A 49 1.33 -11.48 1.74
C ILE A 49 1.69 -10.45 0.66
N ILE A 50 0.82 -10.25 -0.31
CA ILE A 50 1.02 -9.28 -1.38
C ILE A 50 1.13 -7.87 -0.80
N SER A 51 0.22 -7.50 0.10
CA SER A 51 0.24 -6.19 0.75
C SER A 51 1.53 -5.96 1.53
N LYS A 52 1.98 -6.95 2.30
CA LYS A 52 3.25 -6.88 3.05
C LYS A 52 4.45 -6.70 2.12
N ASN A 53 4.51 -7.48 1.05
CA ASN A 53 5.62 -7.39 0.09
C ASN A 53 5.67 -6.01 -0.57
N LEU A 54 4.52 -5.46 -0.96
CA LEU A 54 4.46 -4.14 -1.57
C LEU A 54 4.88 -3.04 -0.59
N ALA A 55 4.44 -3.12 0.67
CA ALA A 55 4.85 -2.16 1.69
C ALA A 55 6.37 -2.18 1.90
N GLU A 56 6.96 -3.38 1.98
CA GLU A 56 8.41 -3.55 2.12
C GLU A 56 9.18 -3.01 0.92
N LEU A 57 8.72 -3.30 -0.28
CA LEU A 57 9.37 -2.82 -1.51
C LEU A 57 9.35 -1.30 -1.59
N LYS A 58 8.23 -0.68 -1.26
CA LYS A 58 8.12 0.78 -1.24
C LYS A 58 9.07 1.41 -0.22
N ALA A 59 9.09 0.88 0.99
CA ALA A 59 9.95 1.38 2.04
C ALA A 59 11.44 1.19 1.67
N ASN A 60 11.81 0.02 1.22
CA ASN A 60 13.20 -0.29 0.88
C ASN A 60 13.71 0.51 -0.30
N LYS A 61 12.87 0.70 -1.32
CA LYS A 61 13.27 1.46 -2.51
C LYS A 61 13.59 2.92 -2.17
N VAL A 62 12.79 3.53 -1.31
CA VAL A 62 13.04 4.90 -0.87
C VAL A 62 14.21 4.94 0.12
N SER A 63 14.32 3.95 1.01
CA SER A 63 15.41 3.88 1.98
C SER A 63 16.80 3.85 1.33
N GLN A 64 16.91 3.28 0.13
CA GLN A 64 18.16 3.27 -0.62
C GLN A 64 18.57 4.65 -1.13
N LYS A 65 17.63 5.57 -1.27
CA LYS A 65 17.86 6.93 -1.79
C LYS A 65 18.15 7.95 -0.70
N VAL A 66 17.73 7.66 0.52
CA VAL A 66 17.84 8.61 1.63
C VAL A 66 18.68 8.00 2.75
N ASN A 67 19.51 8.82 3.39
CA ASN A 67 20.38 8.40 4.47
C ASN A 67 19.89 8.98 5.79
N ASN A 68 20.03 8.19 6.87
CA ASN A 68 19.75 8.63 8.25
C ASN A 68 18.29 9.05 8.48
N ASN A 69 17.37 8.45 7.73
CA ASN A 69 15.93 8.71 7.87
C ASN A 69 15.19 7.40 8.11
N LEU A 70 14.10 7.47 8.85
CA LEU A 70 13.13 6.37 8.90
C LEU A 70 12.20 6.49 7.70
N VAL A 71 12.06 5.40 6.95
CA VAL A 71 11.19 5.35 5.79
C VAL A 71 9.99 4.47 6.12
N LEU A 72 8.80 5.01 5.93
CA LEU A 72 7.54 4.32 6.14
C LEU A 72 6.92 3.97 4.80
N GLY A 73 6.82 2.68 4.49
CA GLY A 73 6.11 2.18 3.33
C GLY A 73 4.79 1.58 3.77
N ALA A 74 3.77 1.72 2.96
CA ALA A 74 2.45 1.18 3.26
C ALA A 74 1.73 0.74 2.00
N ASP A 75 0.88 -0.28 2.15
CA ASP A 75 0.03 -0.77 1.09
C ASP A 75 -1.30 -1.23 1.66
N SER A 76 -2.38 -1.07 0.90
CA SER A 76 -3.71 -1.51 1.30
C SER A 76 -4.36 -2.27 0.15
N VAL A 77 -4.97 -3.42 0.48
CA VAL A 77 -5.67 -4.26 -0.48
C VAL A 77 -7.01 -4.71 0.12
N ILE A 78 -7.95 -5.10 -0.75
CA ILE A 78 -9.21 -5.70 -0.33
C ILE A 78 -9.11 -7.20 -0.59
N ASP A 79 -9.43 -8.00 0.42
CA ASP A 79 -9.53 -9.45 0.33
C ASP A 79 -11.01 -9.84 0.26
N LEU A 80 -11.44 -10.32 -0.91
CA LEU A 80 -12.77 -10.86 -1.11
C LEU A 80 -12.67 -12.38 -1.25
N ALA A 81 -12.91 -13.10 -0.16
CA ALA A 81 -12.86 -14.57 -0.13
C ALA A 81 -11.56 -15.15 -0.71
N GLY A 82 -10.43 -14.54 -0.38
CA GLY A 82 -9.11 -14.94 -0.88
C GLY A 82 -8.69 -14.28 -2.19
N GLU A 83 -9.58 -13.55 -2.85
CA GLU A 83 -9.28 -12.83 -4.07
C GLU A 83 -8.79 -11.41 -3.77
N LEU A 84 -7.69 -11.02 -4.40
CA LEU A 84 -7.14 -9.68 -4.28
C LEU A 84 -7.95 -8.72 -5.14
N ILE A 85 -8.51 -7.68 -4.51
CA ILE A 85 -9.15 -6.58 -5.21
C ILE A 85 -8.22 -5.37 -5.12
N SER A 86 -7.74 -4.93 -6.26
CA SER A 86 -6.84 -3.78 -6.35
C SER A 86 -7.60 -2.47 -6.35
N LYS A 87 -6.89 -1.39 -6.02
CA LYS A 87 -7.43 -0.04 -6.06
C LYS A 87 -7.98 0.27 -7.46
N PRO A 88 -9.20 0.83 -7.56
CA PRO A 88 -9.77 1.17 -8.86
C PRO A 88 -8.99 2.29 -9.54
N GLU A 89 -8.84 2.19 -10.85
CA GLU A 89 -8.18 3.21 -11.67
C GLU A 89 -9.16 4.20 -12.27
N SER A 90 -10.45 3.87 -12.26
CA SER A 90 -11.49 4.70 -12.81
C SER A 90 -12.77 4.62 -11.98
N ARG A 91 -13.69 5.55 -12.22
CA ARG A 91 -15.00 5.56 -11.58
C ARG A 91 -15.81 4.31 -11.94
N ASP A 92 -15.73 3.86 -13.20
CA ASP A 92 -16.43 2.66 -13.66
C ASP A 92 -15.93 1.42 -12.97
N GLU A 93 -14.60 1.28 -12.77
CA GLU A 93 -14.03 0.20 -12.01
C GLU A 93 -14.46 0.23 -10.54
N ALA A 94 -14.50 1.41 -9.95
CA ALA A 94 -14.96 1.58 -8.57
C ALA A 94 -16.41 1.09 -8.41
N LEU A 95 -17.30 1.41 -9.36
CA LEU A 95 -18.67 0.94 -9.35
C LEU A 95 -18.77 -0.57 -9.48
N LYS A 96 -17.95 -1.18 -10.35
CA LYS A 96 -17.92 -2.64 -10.51
C LYS A 96 -17.45 -3.32 -9.24
N ILE A 97 -16.42 -2.77 -8.59
CA ILE A 97 -15.90 -3.29 -7.31
C ILE A 97 -16.99 -3.21 -6.24
N LEU A 98 -17.68 -2.08 -6.11
CA LEU A 98 -18.76 -1.90 -5.14
C LEU A 98 -19.87 -2.92 -5.35
N LYS A 99 -20.24 -3.20 -6.60
CA LYS A 99 -21.25 -4.22 -6.93
C LYS A 99 -20.80 -5.61 -6.52
N ARG A 100 -19.52 -5.94 -6.74
CA ARG A 100 -18.95 -7.24 -6.34
C ARG A 100 -18.92 -7.42 -4.83
N LEU A 101 -18.63 -6.36 -4.08
CA LEU A 101 -18.53 -6.39 -2.63
C LEU A 101 -19.90 -6.38 -1.94
N ASN A 102 -20.94 -5.93 -2.63
CA ASN A 102 -22.27 -5.80 -2.05
C ASN A 102 -22.81 -7.14 -1.54
N GLY A 103 -23.16 -7.19 -0.27
CA GLY A 103 -23.70 -8.40 0.37
C GLY A 103 -22.69 -9.51 0.62
N LYS A 104 -21.40 -9.27 0.39
CA LYS A 104 -20.34 -10.26 0.59
C LYS A 104 -19.39 -9.83 1.69
N LYS A 105 -18.86 -10.81 2.43
CA LYS A 105 -17.80 -10.54 3.40
C LYS A 105 -16.51 -10.22 2.67
N HIS A 106 -15.87 -9.13 3.08
CA HIS A 106 -14.55 -8.74 2.58
C HIS A 106 -13.76 -8.08 3.69
N SER A 107 -12.45 -8.06 3.53
CA SER A 107 -11.53 -7.45 4.49
C SER A 107 -10.68 -6.41 3.80
N LEU A 108 -10.47 -5.28 4.48
CA LEU A 108 -9.47 -4.31 4.08
C LEU A 108 -8.19 -4.63 4.83
N ILE A 109 -7.14 -4.95 4.10
CA ILE A 109 -5.84 -5.29 4.67
C ILE A 109 -4.87 -4.16 4.39
N SER A 110 -4.31 -3.59 5.44
CA SER A 110 -3.28 -2.57 5.34
C SER A 110 -1.99 -3.09 5.95
N SER A 111 -0.89 -2.91 5.26
CA SER A 111 0.43 -3.32 5.72
C SER A 111 1.36 -2.12 5.78
N VAL A 112 2.20 -2.09 6.79
CA VAL A 112 3.14 -1.00 7.04
C VAL A 112 4.53 -1.60 7.26
N CYS A 113 5.53 -1.00 6.64
CA CYS A 113 6.93 -1.39 6.81
C CYS A 113 7.77 -0.16 7.13
N ILE A 114 8.64 -0.29 8.11
CA ILE A 114 9.62 0.74 8.47
C ILE A 114 11.00 0.24 8.06
N SER A 115 11.68 1.03 7.29
CA SER A 115 13.01 0.67 6.82
C SER A 115 14.06 1.72 7.20
#